data_b674a26a26c14375ec8a923aa830b545
#
_entry.id   b674a26a26c14375ec8a923aa830b545
#
_cell.length_a   1.000
_cell.length_b   1.000
_cell.length_c   1.000
_cell.angle_alpha   90.00
_cell.angle_beta   90.00
_cell.angle_gamma   90.00
#
_symmetry.space_group_name_H-M   'P 1'
#
loop_
_entity.id
_entity.type
_entity.pdbx_description
1 polymer ?
#
loop_
_entity_poly.entity_id
_entity_poly.type
_entity_poly.pdbx_seq_one_letter_code
_entity_poly.pdbx_strand_id
1 'polypeptide(L)'
;KKQSDMRKPFLLAATVLTMAMMATSCDSCSGTNPNGTGKSGAEAGTAKVYFTKVITPESLIKIYHALGREAHGKVGIKLSMGEPGGHNYLKPELVGGLVRLVDGTFIDANTAYGGNRATSELHLKAAEDHGFTAIAPVDILDSEGEIELPIEGGKHLKYDIVGSHFPDYDFIVNLSHFKGHAMGGFGGALKNMSIGIASSREKVYIHSAGASTESWGSPKQDDFLESMAEAAKAIADHCGDNIIYISVMNNLSVDCDCDSNPADPQMHDVGILASLDPVALDKACVDKVYESDDHGRIHLIERMESRNGIHIVDYAEQIGMGTTKYEIINLDEK
;
A
#
# COMPACT_ATOMS: atom_id res chain seq x y z
N LYS A 1 64.91 10.14 -21.58
CA LYS A 1 65.16 11.47 -22.12
C LYS A 1 64.03 12.37 -21.78
N LYS A 2 64.34 13.29 -20.85
CA LYS A 2 64.01 14.72 -20.70
C LYS A 2 62.55 15.08 -20.56
N GLN A 3 62.06 15.46 -19.32
CA GLN A 3 62.21 16.74 -18.65
C GLN A 3 61.49 17.84 -19.43
N SER A 4 60.58 18.65 -18.89
CA SER A 4 60.60 19.55 -17.73
C SER A 4 59.19 20.10 -17.56
N ASP A 5 58.57 20.13 -16.40
CA ASP A 5 58.67 21.19 -15.37
C ASP A 5 58.15 22.56 -15.84
N MET A 6 57.07 23.06 -15.26
CA MET A 6 57.04 24.36 -14.56
C MET A 6 55.71 24.67 -13.88
N ARG A 7 55.87 24.93 -12.59
CA ARG A 7 54.88 25.48 -11.66
C ARG A 7 54.60 26.96 -11.93
N LYS A 8 53.44 27.50 -11.62
CA LYS A 8 53.29 28.56 -10.61
C LYS A 8 51.83 28.91 -10.32
N PRO A 9 51.52 29.32 -9.09
CA PRO A 9 50.20 29.58 -8.58
C PRO A 9 49.77 31.06 -8.71
N PHE A 10 48.47 31.32 -8.65
CA PHE A 10 47.96 32.67 -8.35
C PHE A 10 47.07 32.64 -7.12
N LEU A 11 47.50 33.44 -6.17
CA LEU A 11 46.90 33.72 -4.86
C LEU A 11 46.23 35.10 -4.93
N LEU A 12 45.32 35.36 -4.00
CA LEU A 12 44.73 36.66 -3.57
C LEU A 12 43.47 37.09 -4.34
N ALA A 13 42.40 37.59 -3.70
CA ALA A 13 42.28 38.27 -2.43
C ALA A 13 40.85 38.19 -1.88
N ALA A 14 40.77 38.10 -0.57
CA ALA A 14 39.57 38.32 0.24
C ALA A 14 39.19 39.82 0.23
N THR A 15 37.88 40.07 0.20
CA THR A 15 37.37 41.37 0.65
C THR A 15 36.17 41.14 1.57
N VAL A 16 36.44 41.36 2.84
CA VAL A 16 35.45 41.50 3.91
C VAL A 16 34.87 42.91 3.81
N LEU A 17 33.54 43.01 3.78
CA LEU A 17 32.87 44.30 4.01
C LEU A 17 31.81 44.09 5.11
N THR A 18 32.19 44.48 6.30
CA THR A 18 31.33 44.75 7.45
C THR A 18 30.66 46.10 7.27
N MET A 19 29.34 46.17 7.42
CA MET A 19 28.69 47.43 7.78
C MET A 19 27.59 47.19 8.80
N ALA A 20 27.65 47.97 9.86
CA ALA A 20 26.91 47.90 11.09
C ALA A 20 25.54 48.59 11.02
N MET A 21 24.68 48.10 11.88
CA MET A 21 23.50 48.65 12.59
C MET A 21 23.03 50.09 12.22
N MET A 22 21.73 50.19 12.01
CA MET A 22 20.91 51.21 12.70
C MET A 22 19.50 50.64 12.98
N ALA A 23 19.17 50.62 14.27
CA ALA A 23 17.85 50.37 14.78
C ALA A 23 17.02 51.66 14.65
N THR A 24 15.79 51.51 14.14
CA THR A 24 14.69 52.45 14.42
C THR A 24 13.44 51.69 14.71
N SER A 25 13.01 51.80 15.94
CA SER A 25 11.69 51.40 16.43
C SER A 25 10.61 52.27 15.78
N CYS A 26 9.53 51.65 15.33
CA CYS A 26 8.22 52.28 15.24
C CYS A 26 7.13 51.26 15.56
N ASP A 27 6.36 51.59 16.58
CA ASP A 27 5.20 50.89 17.09
C ASP A 27 4.02 50.91 16.11
N SER A 28 3.18 49.89 16.33
CA SER A 28 1.75 49.83 16.00
C SER A 28 1.32 49.80 14.53
N CYS A 29 0.95 48.58 14.10
CA CYS A 29 -0.34 48.36 13.41
C CYS A 29 -0.75 46.89 13.54
N SER A 30 -1.85 46.65 14.28
CA SER A 30 -2.59 45.41 14.35
C SER A 30 -3.12 45.00 12.96
N GLY A 31 -2.71 43.84 12.50
CA GLY A 31 -3.22 43.19 11.31
C GLY A 31 -3.19 41.69 11.52
N THR A 32 -4.32 41.17 11.97
CA THR A 32 -4.59 39.73 12.05
C THR A 32 -4.54 39.11 10.66
N ASN A 33 -3.55 38.26 10.45
CA ASN A 33 -3.51 37.38 9.28
C ASN A 33 -3.82 35.94 9.74
N PRO A 34 -5.00 35.37 9.40
CA PRO A 34 -5.34 34.02 9.77
C PRO A 34 -4.97 33.09 8.61
N ASN A 35 -3.76 32.58 8.53
CA ASN A 35 -3.44 31.36 7.79
C ASN A 35 -2.05 30.86 8.22
N GLY A 36 -1.98 30.40 9.45
CA GLY A 36 -0.96 29.53 9.94
C GLY A 36 -1.61 28.19 10.23
N THR A 37 -1.70 27.31 9.23
CA THR A 37 -2.08 25.92 9.46
C THR A 37 -0.96 25.21 10.19
N GLY A 38 -0.86 25.46 11.50
CA GLY A 38 -0.22 24.55 12.41
C GLY A 38 -1.11 23.30 12.45
N LYS A 39 -0.64 22.17 11.94
CA LYS A 39 -1.22 20.87 12.25
C LYS A 39 -1.09 20.67 13.76
N SER A 40 -2.09 21.10 14.51
CA SER A 40 -2.33 20.60 15.88
C SER A 40 -2.58 19.10 15.72
N GLY A 41 -1.91 18.28 16.53
CA GLY A 41 -2.25 16.88 16.68
C GLY A 41 -3.72 16.77 17.11
N ALA A 42 -4.62 16.66 16.12
CA ALA A 42 -5.97 16.24 16.38
C ALA A 42 -5.87 14.81 16.90
N GLU A 43 -6.52 14.50 18.01
CA GLU A 43 -6.77 13.10 18.39
C GLU A 43 -7.38 12.43 17.16
N ALA A 44 -6.74 11.34 16.69
CA ALA A 44 -7.24 10.60 15.53
C ALA A 44 -8.67 10.16 15.87
N GLY A 45 -9.63 10.66 15.10
CA GLY A 45 -11.03 10.34 15.28
C GLY A 45 -11.26 8.84 15.02
N THR A 46 -12.41 8.34 15.44
CA THR A 46 -12.84 6.98 15.12
C THR A 46 -13.13 6.87 13.61
N ALA A 47 -12.46 5.96 12.91
CA ALA A 47 -12.67 5.73 11.49
C ALA A 47 -13.94 4.88 11.24
N LYS A 48 -14.59 5.08 10.09
CA LYS A 48 -15.71 4.25 9.67
C LYS A 48 -15.22 3.08 8.85
N VAL A 49 -15.66 1.88 9.21
CA VAL A 49 -15.45 0.65 8.44
C VAL A 49 -16.82 0.10 8.07
N TYR A 50 -17.15 0.14 6.79
CA TYR A 50 -18.37 -0.45 6.25
C TYR A 50 -18.20 -1.96 6.13
N PHE A 51 -19.28 -2.70 6.38
CA PHE A 51 -19.25 -4.16 6.36
C PHE A 51 -20.53 -4.74 5.73
N THR A 52 -20.37 -5.80 4.94
CA THR A 52 -21.45 -6.70 4.50
C THR A 52 -20.98 -8.15 4.53
N LYS A 53 -21.82 -9.06 4.99
CA LYS A 53 -21.55 -10.52 4.96
C LYS A 53 -21.66 -11.10 3.55
N VAL A 54 -22.37 -10.40 2.66
CA VAL A 54 -22.70 -10.91 1.33
C VAL A 54 -21.53 -10.63 0.38
N ILE A 55 -20.96 -11.67 -0.21
CA ILE A 55 -19.85 -11.57 -1.15
C ILE A 55 -20.39 -11.82 -2.56
N THR A 56 -20.86 -10.76 -3.22
CA THR A 56 -21.33 -10.75 -4.61
C THR A 56 -20.84 -9.49 -5.34
N PRO A 57 -20.87 -9.46 -6.67
CA PRO A 57 -20.56 -8.26 -7.43
C PRO A 57 -21.40 -7.05 -7.01
N GLU A 58 -22.68 -7.25 -6.71
CA GLU A 58 -23.61 -6.20 -6.29
C GLU A 58 -23.25 -5.66 -4.90
N SER A 59 -22.85 -6.55 -3.99
CA SER A 59 -22.41 -6.15 -2.64
C SER A 59 -21.09 -5.38 -2.69
N LEU A 60 -20.20 -5.74 -3.60
CA LEU A 60 -18.95 -5.01 -3.82
C LEU A 60 -19.22 -3.58 -4.33
N ILE A 61 -20.18 -3.41 -5.25
CA ILE A 61 -20.64 -2.10 -5.72
C ILE A 61 -21.36 -1.33 -4.59
N LYS A 62 -22.20 -2.00 -3.82
CA LYS A 62 -22.91 -1.37 -2.69
C LYS A 62 -21.95 -0.79 -1.66
N ILE A 63 -20.91 -1.55 -1.28
CA ILE A 63 -19.94 -1.09 -0.29
C ILE A 63 -19.03 0.02 -0.84
N TYR A 64 -18.70 -0.01 -2.14
CA TYR A 64 -18.01 1.08 -2.83
C TYR A 64 -18.77 2.40 -2.69
N HIS A 65 -20.08 2.42 -3.02
CA HIS A 65 -20.88 3.62 -2.88
C HIS A 65 -21.06 4.08 -1.42
N ALA A 66 -21.02 3.14 -0.45
CA ALA A 66 -21.12 3.49 0.97
C ALA A 66 -19.93 4.32 1.47
N LEU A 67 -18.75 4.21 0.82
CA LEU A 67 -17.59 5.03 1.14
C LEU A 67 -17.80 6.52 0.87
N GLY A 68 -18.71 6.88 -0.05
CA GLY A 68 -19.03 8.26 -0.39
C GLY A 68 -17.89 9.02 -1.08
N ARG A 69 -16.89 8.30 -1.63
CA ARG A 69 -15.78 8.85 -2.41
C ARG A 69 -15.78 8.19 -3.78
N GLU A 70 -16.18 8.95 -4.79
CA GLU A 70 -16.31 8.45 -6.16
C GLU A 70 -14.97 8.49 -6.89
N ALA A 71 -14.64 7.39 -7.58
CA ALA A 71 -13.48 7.31 -8.45
C ALA A 71 -13.66 8.23 -9.67
N HIS A 72 -12.55 8.80 -10.14
CA HIS A 72 -12.55 9.73 -11.26
C HIS A 72 -11.26 9.65 -12.07
N GLY A 73 -11.27 10.19 -13.30
CA GLY A 73 -10.08 10.18 -14.17
C GLY A 73 -9.68 8.78 -14.59
N LYS A 74 -8.38 8.54 -14.75
CA LYS A 74 -7.82 7.21 -15.01
C LYS A 74 -7.76 6.42 -13.70
N VAL A 75 -8.57 5.37 -13.60
CA VAL A 75 -8.74 4.60 -12.36
C VAL A 75 -7.93 3.32 -12.39
N GLY A 76 -7.05 3.14 -11.41
CA GLY A 76 -6.32 1.90 -11.18
C GLY A 76 -7.00 1.03 -10.12
N ILE A 77 -7.30 -0.22 -10.46
CA ILE A 77 -7.82 -1.22 -9.51
C ILE A 77 -6.66 -2.10 -9.09
N LYS A 78 -6.12 -1.83 -7.91
CA LYS A 78 -5.00 -2.62 -7.37
C LYS A 78 -5.50 -3.88 -6.68
N LEU A 79 -5.20 -5.01 -7.26
CA LEU A 79 -5.42 -6.31 -6.65
C LEU A 79 -4.32 -7.30 -7.07
N SER A 80 -4.19 -8.40 -6.34
CA SER A 80 -3.36 -9.54 -6.77
C SER A 80 -4.17 -10.40 -7.73
N MET A 81 -3.67 -10.59 -8.96
CA MET A 81 -4.32 -11.43 -9.96
C MET A 81 -4.00 -12.93 -9.81
N GLY A 82 -3.25 -13.30 -8.76
CA GLY A 82 -2.90 -14.69 -8.42
C GLY A 82 -1.67 -15.20 -9.14
N GLU A 83 -0.96 -16.13 -8.52
CA GLU A 83 0.13 -16.88 -9.16
C GLU A 83 -0.46 -18.04 -9.97
N PRO A 84 0.06 -18.34 -11.18
CA PRO A 84 -0.34 -19.54 -11.92
C PRO A 84 -0.22 -20.81 -11.08
N GLY A 85 -1.30 -21.60 -11.03
CA GLY A 85 -1.44 -22.76 -10.14
C GLY A 85 -2.17 -22.45 -8.84
N GLY A 86 -2.17 -21.21 -8.37
CA GLY A 86 -2.98 -20.76 -7.24
C GLY A 86 -4.48 -20.72 -7.57
N HIS A 87 -5.33 -20.87 -6.56
CA HIS A 87 -6.77 -20.98 -6.77
C HIS A 87 -7.61 -20.10 -5.82
N ASN A 88 -6.99 -19.47 -4.80
CA ASN A 88 -7.71 -18.72 -3.77
C ASN A 88 -7.90 -17.23 -4.09
N TYR A 89 -7.21 -16.68 -5.12
CA TYR A 89 -7.26 -15.27 -5.49
C TYR A 89 -8.68 -14.77 -5.83
N LEU A 90 -8.93 -13.48 -5.71
CA LEU A 90 -10.20 -12.85 -6.07
C LEU A 90 -10.52 -13.10 -7.54
N LYS A 91 -11.68 -13.70 -7.79
CA LYS A 91 -12.08 -14.07 -9.14
C LYS A 91 -12.55 -12.86 -9.96
N PRO A 92 -12.22 -12.79 -11.27
CA PRO A 92 -12.65 -11.71 -12.15
C PRO A 92 -14.17 -11.48 -12.14
N GLU A 93 -14.96 -12.55 -12.01
CA GLU A 93 -16.42 -12.49 -11.98
C GLU A 93 -16.94 -11.69 -10.79
N LEU A 94 -16.27 -11.78 -9.63
CA LEU A 94 -16.63 -11.03 -8.43
C LEU A 94 -16.36 -9.52 -8.61
N VAL A 95 -15.19 -9.19 -9.14
CA VAL A 95 -14.68 -7.80 -9.17
C VAL A 95 -15.10 -7.04 -10.42
N GLY A 96 -15.44 -7.73 -11.49
CA GLY A 96 -15.68 -7.14 -12.82
C GLY A 96 -16.83 -6.12 -12.86
N GLY A 97 -17.83 -6.26 -12.00
CA GLY A 97 -18.91 -5.29 -11.87
C GLY A 97 -18.43 -3.92 -11.43
N LEU A 98 -17.60 -3.88 -10.37
CA LEU A 98 -16.98 -2.66 -9.86
C LEU A 98 -16.02 -2.05 -10.88
N VAL A 99 -15.15 -2.86 -11.48
CA VAL A 99 -14.15 -2.40 -12.45
C VAL A 99 -14.83 -1.69 -13.63
N ARG A 100 -15.89 -2.28 -14.20
CA ARG A 100 -16.66 -1.65 -15.27
C ARG A 100 -17.41 -0.39 -14.83
N LEU A 101 -17.90 -0.37 -13.58
CA LEU A 101 -18.60 0.80 -13.03
C LEU A 101 -17.71 2.05 -13.01
N VAL A 102 -16.43 1.88 -12.67
CA VAL A 102 -15.47 2.99 -12.54
C VAL A 102 -14.57 3.17 -13.78
N ASP A 103 -14.84 2.45 -14.87
CA ASP A 103 -14.00 2.40 -16.07
C ASP A 103 -12.51 2.13 -15.74
N GLY A 104 -12.30 1.14 -14.86
CA GLY A 104 -11.01 0.87 -14.24
C GLY A 104 -10.10 -0.01 -15.08
N THR A 105 -8.80 0.11 -14.85
CA THR A 105 -7.73 -0.78 -15.33
C THR A 105 -7.22 -1.59 -14.14
N PHE A 106 -7.08 -2.90 -14.28
CA PHE A 106 -6.38 -3.71 -13.27
C PHE A 106 -4.89 -3.35 -13.27
N ILE A 107 -4.35 -3.08 -12.10
CA ILE A 107 -2.93 -2.74 -11.93
C ILE A 107 -2.25 -3.69 -10.96
N ASP A 108 -1.05 -4.13 -11.31
CA ASP A 108 -0.14 -4.89 -10.45
C ASP A 108 1.32 -4.59 -10.86
N ALA A 109 2.30 -5.12 -10.14
CA ALA A 109 3.72 -4.97 -10.48
C ALA A 109 4.43 -6.32 -10.40
N ASN A 110 5.50 -6.49 -11.19
CA ASN A 110 6.25 -7.74 -11.31
C ASN A 110 6.76 -8.23 -9.95
N THR A 111 6.88 -9.55 -9.82
CA THR A 111 7.41 -10.18 -8.60
C THR A 111 8.94 -10.16 -8.58
N ALA A 112 9.54 -10.14 -7.40
CA ALA A 112 10.98 -10.13 -7.23
C ALA A 112 11.60 -11.54 -7.01
N TYR A 113 10.74 -12.53 -6.77
CA TYR A 113 11.16 -13.93 -6.68
C TYR A 113 11.03 -14.60 -8.04
N GLY A 114 11.71 -15.05 -8.78
CA GLY A 114 11.48 -15.75 -10.08
C GLY A 114 10.05 -16.29 -10.25
N GLY A 115 9.77 -17.01 -11.29
CA GLY A 115 8.45 -17.60 -11.53
C GLY A 115 7.63 -16.88 -12.60
N ASN A 116 6.31 -17.17 -12.61
CA ASN A 116 5.45 -16.84 -13.75
C ASN A 116 4.91 -15.40 -13.76
N ARG A 117 5.33 -14.56 -12.82
CA ARG A 117 5.02 -13.12 -12.78
C ARG A 117 6.29 -12.28 -12.59
N ALA A 118 7.48 -12.84 -12.89
CA ALA A 118 8.75 -12.13 -12.75
C ALA A 118 9.06 -11.18 -13.91
N THR A 119 8.36 -11.29 -15.02
CA THR A 119 8.44 -10.37 -16.16
C THR A 119 7.05 -9.93 -16.57
N SER A 120 6.95 -8.75 -17.16
CA SER A 120 5.66 -8.18 -17.57
C SER A 120 4.92 -9.09 -18.58
N GLU A 121 5.64 -9.74 -19.49
CA GLU A 121 5.05 -10.70 -20.45
C GLU A 121 4.42 -11.89 -19.73
N LEU A 122 5.15 -12.51 -18.79
CA LEU A 122 4.64 -13.66 -18.01
C LEU A 122 3.50 -13.23 -17.08
N HIS A 123 3.59 -12.05 -16.50
CA HIS A 123 2.57 -11.51 -15.60
C HIS A 123 1.26 -11.22 -16.35
N LEU A 124 1.33 -10.59 -17.54
CA LEU A 124 0.18 -10.40 -18.41
C LEU A 124 -0.43 -11.75 -18.84
N LYS A 125 0.41 -12.74 -19.14
CA LYS A 125 -0.05 -14.09 -19.46
C LYS A 125 -0.80 -14.72 -18.28
N ALA A 126 -0.30 -14.57 -17.05
CA ALA A 126 -0.99 -15.05 -15.86
C ALA A 126 -2.36 -14.35 -15.68
N ALA A 127 -2.43 -13.04 -15.90
CA ALA A 127 -3.67 -12.28 -15.85
C ALA A 127 -4.69 -12.74 -16.94
N GLU A 128 -4.20 -13.04 -18.13
CA GLU A 128 -5.01 -13.61 -19.22
C GLU A 128 -5.55 -14.98 -18.85
N ASP A 129 -4.70 -15.90 -18.41
CA ASP A 129 -5.06 -17.26 -18.04
C ASP A 129 -6.08 -17.31 -16.89
N HIS A 130 -6.01 -16.31 -15.99
CA HIS A 130 -6.96 -16.15 -14.89
C HIS A 130 -8.23 -15.36 -15.28
N GLY A 131 -8.34 -14.88 -16.54
CA GLY A 131 -9.54 -14.25 -17.06
C GLY A 131 -9.68 -12.74 -16.81
N PHE A 132 -8.69 -12.06 -16.21
CA PHE A 132 -8.77 -10.64 -15.91
C PHE A 132 -8.81 -9.77 -17.17
N THR A 133 -8.03 -10.12 -18.20
CA THR A 133 -7.99 -9.37 -19.48
C THR A 133 -9.31 -9.41 -20.25
N ALA A 134 -10.18 -10.38 -19.98
CA ALA A 134 -11.53 -10.45 -20.54
C ALA A 134 -12.51 -9.46 -19.87
N ILE A 135 -12.16 -8.93 -18.69
CA ILE A 135 -13.01 -8.01 -17.91
C ILE A 135 -12.66 -6.55 -18.20
N ALA A 136 -11.36 -6.21 -18.17
CA ALA A 136 -10.84 -4.85 -18.33
C ALA A 136 -9.37 -4.89 -18.76
N PRO A 137 -8.78 -3.76 -19.18
CA PRO A 137 -7.34 -3.66 -19.39
C PRO A 137 -6.55 -4.06 -18.14
N VAL A 138 -5.35 -4.60 -18.37
CA VAL A 138 -4.38 -4.94 -17.32
C VAL A 138 -3.09 -4.18 -17.60
N ASP A 139 -2.57 -3.50 -16.60
CA ASP A 139 -1.32 -2.75 -16.67
C ASP A 139 -0.34 -3.26 -15.59
N ILE A 140 0.85 -3.64 -16.03
CA ILE A 140 1.96 -4.01 -15.14
C ILE A 140 2.82 -2.76 -14.96
N LEU A 141 2.67 -2.14 -13.81
CA LEU A 141 3.13 -0.78 -13.50
C LEU A 141 4.62 -0.54 -13.77
N ASP A 142 5.46 -1.55 -13.57
CA ASP A 142 6.92 -1.52 -13.74
C ASP A 142 7.40 -2.10 -15.08
N SER A 143 6.50 -2.23 -16.08
CA SER A 143 6.82 -2.79 -17.40
C SER A 143 7.76 -1.89 -18.23
N GLU A 144 7.73 -0.58 -18.04
CA GLU A 144 8.50 0.40 -18.81
C GLU A 144 9.51 1.18 -17.94
N GLY A 145 9.67 0.79 -16.68
CA GLY A 145 10.64 1.42 -15.77
C GLY A 145 10.08 1.70 -14.38
N GLU A 146 10.84 2.47 -13.63
CA GLU A 146 10.60 2.73 -12.21
C GLU A 146 10.78 4.21 -11.89
N ILE A 147 10.10 4.68 -10.86
CA ILE A 147 10.30 5.99 -10.25
C ILE A 147 10.40 5.86 -8.72
N GLU A 148 10.98 6.87 -8.08
CA GLU A 148 11.07 6.95 -6.62
C GLU A 148 10.04 7.94 -6.07
N LEU A 149 9.22 7.49 -5.13
CA LEU A 149 8.37 8.35 -4.31
C LEU A 149 9.12 8.69 -3.01
N PRO A 150 9.13 9.95 -2.56
CA PRO A 150 9.84 10.30 -1.33
C PRO A 150 9.14 9.72 -0.10
N ILE A 151 9.93 9.25 0.88
CA ILE A 151 9.46 8.87 2.22
C ILE A 151 10.06 9.87 3.22
N GLU A 152 9.23 10.75 3.77
CA GLU A 152 9.65 11.70 4.79
C GLU A 152 9.64 11.04 6.17
N GLY A 153 10.79 11.07 6.86
CA GLY A 153 10.93 10.57 8.22
C GLY A 153 10.89 9.04 8.34
N GLY A 154 11.09 8.31 7.23
CA GLY A 154 11.19 6.85 7.26
C GLY A 154 12.34 6.37 8.14
N LYS A 155 12.09 5.35 8.94
CA LYS A 155 13.08 4.70 9.81
C LYS A 155 13.96 3.75 9.02
N HIS A 156 13.36 3.07 8.04
CA HIS A 156 13.99 2.02 7.23
C HIS A 156 14.17 2.44 5.78
N LEU A 157 13.12 2.98 5.17
CA LEU A 157 13.11 3.35 3.77
C LEU A 157 13.36 4.86 3.59
N LYS A 158 14.08 5.22 2.54
CA LYS A 158 14.30 6.63 2.14
C LYS A 158 13.36 7.06 1.03
N TYR A 159 12.95 6.11 0.24
CA TYR A 159 12.04 6.26 -0.91
C TYR A 159 11.30 4.95 -1.12
N ASP A 160 10.18 5.01 -1.84
CA ASP A 160 9.44 3.85 -2.34
C ASP A 160 9.59 3.79 -3.87
N ILE A 161 10.10 2.69 -4.42
CA ILE A 161 10.32 2.53 -5.86
C ILE A 161 9.10 1.86 -6.47
N VAL A 162 8.31 2.63 -7.20
CA VAL A 162 7.12 2.14 -7.89
C VAL A 162 7.33 2.06 -9.39
N GLY A 163 6.46 1.34 -10.09
CA GLY A 163 6.47 1.32 -11.54
C GLY A 163 6.20 2.69 -12.14
N SER A 164 6.84 3.00 -13.29
CA SER A 164 6.76 4.30 -13.95
C SER A 164 5.34 4.67 -14.40
N HIS A 165 4.43 3.69 -14.53
CA HIS A 165 3.03 3.93 -14.89
C HIS A 165 2.15 4.34 -13.70
N PHE A 166 2.62 4.14 -12.45
CA PHE A 166 1.78 4.41 -11.26
C PHE A 166 1.27 5.85 -11.18
N PRO A 167 2.08 6.90 -11.43
CA PRO A 167 1.61 8.29 -11.38
C PRO A 167 0.62 8.68 -12.48
N ASP A 168 0.43 7.86 -13.50
CA ASP A 168 -0.54 8.12 -14.56
C ASP A 168 -2.00 7.91 -14.11
N TYR A 169 -2.21 7.30 -12.95
CA TYR A 169 -3.53 7.05 -12.39
C TYR A 169 -3.99 8.19 -11.51
N ASP A 170 -5.17 8.74 -11.83
CA ASP A 170 -5.79 9.82 -11.08
C ASP A 170 -6.46 9.34 -9.81
N PHE A 171 -6.85 8.05 -9.75
CA PHE A 171 -7.55 7.45 -8.62
C PHE A 171 -7.22 5.96 -8.47
N ILE A 172 -7.03 5.51 -7.22
CA ILE A 172 -6.72 4.12 -6.90
C ILE A 172 -7.85 3.47 -6.09
N VAL A 173 -8.35 2.36 -6.55
CA VAL A 173 -9.15 1.43 -5.75
C VAL A 173 -8.23 0.33 -5.25
N ASN A 174 -7.79 0.40 -4.00
CA ASN A 174 -7.00 -0.64 -3.36
C ASN A 174 -7.92 -1.78 -2.92
N LEU A 175 -8.12 -2.74 -3.83
CA LEU A 175 -9.00 -3.89 -3.65
C LEU A 175 -8.18 -5.10 -3.17
N SER A 176 -8.12 -5.31 -1.88
CA SER A 176 -7.33 -6.37 -1.28
C SER A 176 -8.14 -7.64 -1.07
N HIS A 177 -7.50 -8.76 -1.26
CA HIS A 177 -7.93 -10.06 -0.74
C HIS A 177 -7.28 -10.26 0.62
N PHE A 178 -8.07 -10.37 1.69
CA PHE A 178 -7.55 -10.63 3.04
C PHE A 178 -7.28 -12.13 3.22
N LYS A 179 -6.08 -12.49 3.66
CA LYS A 179 -5.63 -13.87 3.86
C LYS A 179 -4.36 -13.93 4.70
N GLY A 180 -3.90 -15.13 5.04
CA GLY A 180 -2.59 -15.34 5.63
C GLY A 180 -1.44 -14.97 4.68
N HIS A 181 -0.26 -14.79 5.24
CA HIS A 181 0.97 -14.54 4.48
C HIS A 181 2.20 -15.10 5.20
N ALA A 182 3.03 -15.84 4.46
CA ALA A 182 4.17 -16.58 5.03
C ALA A 182 5.19 -15.68 5.74
N MET A 183 5.43 -14.46 5.26
CA MET A 183 6.40 -13.51 5.84
C MET A 183 5.74 -12.41 6.66
N GLY A 184 4.63 -11.83 6.21
CA GLY A 184 3.97 -10.70 6.88
C GLY A 184 2.88 -11.08 7.89
N GLY A 185 2.62 -12.39 8.08
CA GLY A 185 1.52 -12.86 8.94
C GLY A 185 0.17 -12.85 8.24
N PHE A 186 -0.23 -11.72 7.68
CA PHE A 186 -1.42 -11.59 6.84
C PHE A 186 -1.16 -10.65 5.65
N GLY A 187 -2.05 -10.69 4.67
CA GLY A 187 -2.11 -9.73 3.57
C GLY A 187 -3.46 -9.04 3.57
N GLY A 188 -3.46 -7.74 3.71
CA GLY A 188 -4.61 -6.86 3.69
C GLY A 188 -4.36 -5.63 2.83
N ALA A 189 -5.02 -4.51 3.13
CA ALA A 189 -4.90 -3.27 2.38
C ALA A 189 -3.48 -2.67 2.43
N LEU A 190 -2.84 -2.67 3.61
CA LEU A 190 -1.48 -2.16 3.78
C LEU A 190 -0.48 -2.93 2.92
N LYS A 191 -0.54 -4.27 2.93
CA LYS A 191 0.34 -5.08 2.09
C LYS A 191 0.02 -4.94 0.61
N ASN A 192 -1.25 -4.86 0.23
CA ASN A 192 -1.65 -4.74 -1.17
C ASN A 192 -1.15 -3.45 -1.80
N MET A 193 -1.16 -2.34 -1.05
CA MET A 193 -0.66 -1.06 -1.55
C MET A 193 0.87 -0.94 -1.46
N SER A 194 1.54 -1.50 -0.46
CA SER A 194 3.00 -1.50 -0.37
C SER A 194 3.61 -2.50 -1.35
N ILE A 195 3.70 -3.77 -0.98
CA ILE A 195 4.32 -4.83 -1.81
C ILE A 195 3.65 -4.95 -3.19
N GLY A 196 2.34 -4.71 -3.29
CA GLY A 196 1.61 -4.88 -4.53
C GLY A 196 1.89 -3.81 -5.58
N ILE A 197 2.14 -2.55 -5.19
CA ILE A 197 2.46 -1.42 -6.10
C ILE A 197 3.97 -1.30 -6.31
N ALA A 198 4.76 -1.72 -5.32
CA ALA A 198 6.21 -1.73 -5.37
C ALA A 198 6.75 -2.42 -6.64
N SER A 199 7.76 -1.84 -7.28
CA SER A 199 8.50 -2.51 -8.35
C SER A 199 9.22 -3.76 -7.84
N SER A 200 9.76 -4.57 -8.76
CA SER A 200 10.57 -5.74 -8.36
C SER A 200 11.73 -5.37 -7.45
N ARG A 201 12.40 -4.24 -7.70
CA ARG A 201 13.52 -3.76 -6.87
C ARG A 201 13.06 -3.30 -5.50
N GLU A 202 11.93 -2.60 -5.44
CA GLU A 202 11.36 -2.14 -4.17
C GLU A 202 10.92 -3.31 -3.29
N LYS A 203 10.34 -4.35 -3.87
CA LYS A 203 10.01 -5.57 -3.11
C LYS A 203 11.22 -6.11 -2.36
N VAL A 204 12.41 -6.11 -2.97
CA VAL A 204 13.66 -6.49 -2.33
C VAL A 204 14.06 -5.48 -1.25
N TYR A 205 13.92 -4.18 -1.53
CA TYR A 205 14.26 -3.11 -0.61
C TYR A 205 13.41 -3.14 0.67
N ILE A 206 12.09 -3.32 0.53
CA ILE A 206 11.17 -3.53 1.67
C ILE A 206 11.56 -4.79 2.44
N HIS A 207 11.77 -5.92 1.77
CA HIS A 207 12.09 -7.19 2.43
C HIS A 207 13.46 -7.20 3.09
N SER A 208 14.37 -6.32 2.70
CA SER A 208 15.67 -6.14 3.34
C SER A 208 15.66 -5.04 4.42
N ALA A 209 14.48 -4.46 4.73
CA ALA A 209 14.33 -3.31 5.62
C ALA A 209 15.26 -2.14 5.23
N GLY A 210 15.25 -1.79 3.95
CA GLY A 210 16.02 -0.66 3.42
C GLY A 210 17.51 -0.91 3.25
N ALA A 211 17.98 -2.14 3.44
CA ALA A 211 19.42 -2.43 3.35
C ALA A 211 19.92 -2.61 1.92
N SER A 212 19.09 -3.12 1.00
CA SER A 212 19.51 -3.43 -0.36
C SER A 212 18.32 -3.54 -1.31
N THR A 213 18.51 -3.11 -2.55
CA THR A 213 17.58 -3.34 -3.67
C THR A 213 17.90 -4.60 -4.49
N GLU A 214 18.96 -5.35 -4.12
CA GLU A 214 19.45 -6.51 -4.87
C GLU A 214 19.45 -7.81 -4.04
N SER A 215 19.48 -7.68 -2.71
CA SER A 215 19.57 -8.83 -1.79
C SER A 215 18.48 -8.75 -0.73
N TRP A 216 17.73 -9.84 -0.58
CA TRP A 216 16.65 -9.97 0.40
C TRP A 216 17.06 -9.75 1.85
N GLY A 217 18.35 -9.94 2.16
CA GLY A 217 18.84 -9.80 3.53
C GLY A 217 18.21 -10.78 4.52
N SER A 218 18.29 -10.42 5.79
CA SER A 218 17.64 -11.13 6.90
C SER A 218 17.33 -10.12 8.00
N PRO A 219 16.42 -9.17 7.77
CA PRO A 219 16.06 -8.17 8.76
C PRO A 219 15.31 -8.83 9.92
N LYS A 220 15.18 -8.12 11.04
CA LYS A 220 14.22 -8.51 12.06
C LYS A 220 12.80 -8.45 11.50
N GLN A 221 11.93 -9.28 12.04
CA GLN A 221 10.54 -9.37 11.59
C GLN A 221 9.83 -8.01 11.65
N ASP A 222 9.99 -7.28 12.75
CA ASP A 222 9.35 -5.97 12.92
C ASP A 222 9.93 -4.92 11.97
N ASP A 223 11.24 -4.91 11.71
CA ASP A 223 11.86 -3.98 10.76
C ASP A 223 11.31 -4.19 9.32
N PHE A 224 11.02 -5.44 8.93
CA PHE A 224 10.36 -5.73 7.66
C PHE A 224 8.90 -5.22 7.63
N LEU A 225 8.12 -5.45 8.70
CA LEU A 225 6.74 -4.99 8.80
C LEU A 225 6.64 -3.46 8.81
N GLU A 226 7.56 -2.80 9.51
CA GLU A 226 7.69 -1.34 9.53
C GLU A 226 8.01 -0.78 8.14
N SER A 227 8.92 -1.44 7.39
CA SER A 227 9.25 -1.06 6.01
C SER A 227 8.04 -1.18 5.09
N MET A 228 7.22 -2.22 5.23
CA MET A 228 5.96 -2.31 4.49
C MET A 228 5.01 -1.16 4.81
N ALA A 229 4.91 -0.75 6.08
CA ALA A 229 4.06 0.37 6.46
C ALA A 229 4.60 1.71 5.92
N GLU A 230 5.92 1.90 5.89
CA GLU A 230 6.55 3.09 5.30
C GLU A 230 6.28 3.20 3.79
N ALA A 231 6.43 2.09 3.04
CA ALA A 231 6.08 2.03 1.63
C ALA A 231 4.57 2.27 1.40
N ALA A 232 3.69 1.67 2.22
CA ALA A 232 2.26 1.92 2.15
C ALA A 232 1.94 3.40 2.38
N LYS A 233 2.64 4.06 3.31
CA LYS A 233 2.47 5.49 3.56
C LYS A 233 2.88 6.35 2.38
N ALA A 234 3.98 6.02 1.69
CA ALA A 234 4.40 6.75 0.49
C ALA A 234 3.31 6.72 -0.61
N ILE A 235 2.67 5.57 -0.81
CA ILE A 235 1.53 5.43 -1.73
C ILE A 235 0.34 6.28 -1.27
N ALA A 236 -0.03 6.22 0.01
CA ALA A 236 -1.13 7.01 0.55
C ALA A 236 -0.87 8.51 0.46
N ASP A 237 0.34 8.96 0.78
CA ASP A 237 0.75 10.36 0.68
C ASP A 237 0.74 10.86 -0.78
N HIS A 238 1.15 10.02 -1.74
CA HIS A 238 1.09 10.33 -3.17
C HIS A 238 -0.34 10.47 -3.68
N CYS A 239 -1.22 9.54 -3.32
CA CYS A 239 -2.61 9.54 -3.75
C CYS A 239 -3.48 10.59 -3.03
N GLY A 240 -3.14 10.95 -1.80
CA GLY A 240 -3.95 11.83 -0.96
C GLY A 240 -5.38 11.30 -0.79
N ASP A 241 -6.37 12.11 -1.18
CA ASP A 241 -7.78 11.70 -1.13
C ASP A 241 -8.22 10.82 -2.32
N ASN A 242 -7.35 10.57 -3.28
CA ASN A 242 -7.67 9.82 -4.50
C ASN A 242 -7.40 8.31 -4.35
N ILE A 243 -7.63 7.78 -3.17
CA ILE A 243 -7.54 6.34 -2.90
C ILE A 243 -8.65 5.89 -1.96
N ILE A 244 -9.18 4.70 -2.20
CA ILE A 244 -10.12 4.01 -1.32
C ILE A 244 -9.64 2.58 -1.07
N TYR A 245 -10.10 1.99 0.03
CA TYR A 245 -9.66 0.69 0.48
C TYR A 245 -10.84 -0.25 0.66
N ILE A 246 -10.78 -1.41 -0.01
CA ILE A 246 -11.78 -2.47 0.09
C ILE A 246 -11.04 -3.79 0.33
N SER A 247 -11.46 -4.55 1.33
CA SER A 247 -10.94 -5.89 1.63
C SER A 247 -12.03 -6.93 1.49
N VAL A 248 -11.79 -7.94 0.66
CA VAL A 248 -12.67 -9.11 0.54
C VAL A 248 -12.10 -10.25 1.37
N MET A 249 -12.89 -10.73 2.33
CA MET A 249 -12.53 -11.81 3.25
C MET A 249 -13.24 -13.11 2.84
N ASN A 250 -12.81 -13.67 1.71
CA ASN A 250 -13.24 -14.97 1.20
C ASN A 250 -12.03 -15.86 0.93
N ASN A 251 -12.23 -17.16 0.79
CA ASN A 251 -11.15 -18.11 0.56
C ASN A 251 -9.97 -17.89 1.53
N LEU A 252 -10.27 -17.81 2.83
CA LEU A 252 -9.34 -17.39 3.89
C LEU A 252 -8.27 -18.46 4.15
N SER A 253 -7.30 -18.56 3.23
CA SER A 253 -6.13 -19.44 3.34
C SER A 253 -5.07 -18.82 4.26
N VAL A 254 -4.24 -19.68 4.85
CA VAL A 254 -3.01 -19.28 5.56
C VAL A 254 -1.93 -18.80 4.61
N ASP A 255 -2.07 -19.09 3.32
CA ASP A 255 -1.11 -18.72 2.26
C ASP A 255 -1.65 -17.59 1.39
N CYS A 256 -0.71 -16.92 0.73
CA CYS A 256 -0.98 -15.75 -0.10
C CYS A 256 -1.32 -16.15 -1.54
N ASP A 257 -2.02 -15.26 -2.28
CA ASP A 257 -2.25 -15.41 -3.73
C ASP A 257 -0.96 -15.43 -4.56
N CYS A 258 0.18 -15.15 -3.95
CA CYS A 258 1.51 -15.26 -4.56
C CYS A 258 2.11 -16.68 -4.44
N ASP A 259 1.39 -17.62 -3.85
CA ASP A 259 1.77 -19.03 -3.79
C ASP A 259 1.11 -19.78 -4.95
N SER A 260 1.88 -20.55 -5.70
CA SER A 260 1.39 -21.38 -6.80
C SER A 260 0.68 -22.66 -6.33
N ASN A 261 0.83 -23.01 -5.05
CA ASN A 261 0.18 -24.19 -4.44
C ASN A 261 -0.27 -23.85 -3.01
N PRO A 262 -1.18 -22.85 -2.85
CA PRO A 262 -1.62 -22.40 -1.54
C PRO A 262 -2.45 -23.48 -0.86
N ALA A 263 -2.40 -23.53 0.47
CA ALA A 263 -3.29 -24.37 1.26
C ALA A 263 -4.76 -23.99 1.01
N ASP A 264 -5.62 -24.99 1.07
CA ASP A 264 -7.07 -24.75 1.02
C ASP A 264 -7.52 -23.89 2.22
N PRO A 265 -8.51 -23.00 2.03
CA PRO A 265 -9.10 -22.24 3.12
C PRO A 265 -9.67 -23.16 4.20
N GLN A 266 -9.39 -22.85 5.46
CA GLN A 266 -9.90 -23.61 6.59
C GLN A 266 -10.93 -22.83 7.42
N MET A 267 -10.98 -21.53 7.23
CA MET A 267 -11.95 -20.63 7.83
C MET A 267 -13.00 -20.25 6.79
N HIS A 268 -14.27 -20.17 7.21
CA HIS A 268 -15.35 -19.71 6.34
C HIS A 268 -15.18 -18.26 5.93
N ASP A 269 -15.77 -17.90 4.79
CA ASP A 269 -15.85 -16.54 4.31
C ASP A 269 -16.51 -15.61 5.35
N VAL A 270 -16.00 -14.39 5.49
CA VAL A 270 -16.49 -13.41 6.47
C VAL A 270 -17.36 -12.34 5.81
N GLY A 271 -16.93 -11.82 4.65
CA GLY A 271 -17.63 -10.73 3.99
C GLY A 271 -16.72 -9.76 3.27
N ILE A 272 -17.23 -8.56 3.02
CA ILE A 272 -16.49 -7.45 2.42
C ILE A 272 -16.46 -6.30 3.41
N LEU A 273 -15.28 -5.72 3.64
CA LEU A 273 -15.09 -4.52 4.44
C LEU A 273 -14.51 -3.40 3.57
N ALA A 274 -14.85 -2.15 3.90
CA ALA A 274 -14.29 -0.99 3.21
C ALA A 274 -14.14 0.21 4.15
N SER A 275 -13.09 1.00 3.93
CA SER A 275 -12.84 2.23 4.69
C SER A 275 -12.08 3.25 3.83
N LEU A 276 -12.08 4.50 4.25
CA LEU A 276 -11.16 5.53 3.76
C LEU A 276 -9.85 5.58 4.57
N ASP A 277 -9.74 4.71 5.58
CA ASP A 277 -8.56 4.55 6.45
C ASP A 277 -8.06 3.10 6.34
N PRO A 278 -6.88 2.85 5.76
CA PRO A 278 -6.36 1.50 5.56
C PRO A 278 -5.94 0.80 6.86
N VAL A 279 -5.54 1.58 7.88
CA VAL A 279 -5.15 1.06 9.21
C VAL A 279 -6.40 0.51 9.91
N ALA A 280 -7.47 1.30 9.93
CA ALA A 280 -8.75 0.87 10.49
C ALA A 280 -9.34 -0.34 9.74
N LEU A 281 -9.18 -0.37 8.42
CA LEU A 281 -9.65 -1.49 7.60
C LEU A 281 -8.94 -2.79 7.95
N ASP A 282 -7.59 -2.78 7.95
CA ASP A 282 -6.82 -3.98 8.24
C ASP A 282 -7.01 -4.43 9.70
N LYS A 283 -7.10 -3.46 10.65
CA LYS A 283 -7.44 -3.76 12.04
C LYS A 283 -8.80 -4.46 12.15
N ALA A 284 -9.82 -3.94 11.48
CA ALA A 284 -11.17 -4.55 11.50
C ALA A 284 -11.17 -5.96 10.87
N CYS A 285 -10.42 -6.18 9.78
CA CYS A 285 -10.28 -7.50 9.18
C CYS A 285 -9.60 -8.51 10.14
N VAL A 286 -8.52 -8.10 10.80
CA VAL A 286 -7.84 -8.92 11.82
C VAL A 286 -8.80 -9.24 12.96
N ASP A 287 -9.52 -8.25 13.51
CA ASP A 287 -10.48 -8.46 14.59
C ASP A 287 -11.60 -9.45 14.19
N LYS A 288 -12.09 -9.39 12.93
CA LYS A 288 -13.07 -10.34 12.42
C LYS A 288 -12.55 -11.78 12.43
N VAL A 289 -11.26 -12.00 12.20
CA VAL A 289 -10.67 -13.35 12.34
C VAL A 289 -10.66 -13.78 13.81
N TYR A 290 -10.22 -12.89 14.74
CA TYR A 290 -10.16 -13.22 16.17
C TYR A 290 -11.55 -13.41 16.81
N GLU A 291 -12.54 -12.65 16.37
CA GLU A 291 -13.92 -12.71 16.88
C GLU A 291 -14.76 -13.85 16.29
N SER A 292 -14.31 -14.47 15.19
CA SER A 292 -15.05 -15.55 14.55
C SER A 292 -15.25 -16.74 15.50
N ASP A 293 -16.37 -17.40 15.42
CA ASP A 293 -16.65 -18.68 16.11
C ASP A 293 -16.21 -19.91 15.30
N ASP A 294 -15.74 -19.73 14.07
CA ASP A 294 -15.21 -20.78 13.23
C ASP A 294 -13.90 -21.35 13.79
N HIS A 295 -13.85 -22.66 13.99
CA HIS A 295 -12.63 -23.31 14.50
C HIS A 295 -11.45 -23.20 13.54
N GLY A 296 -11.66 -23.07 12.24
CA GLY A 296 -10.61 -22.90 11.24
C GLY A 296 -9.80 -21.61 11.38
N ARG A 297 -10.34 -20.61 12.09
CA ARG A 297 -9.64 -19.35 12.39
C ARG A 297 -8.29 -19.53 13.07
N ILE A 298 -8.13 -20.63 13.84
CA ILE A 298 -6.89 -20.88 14.59
C ILE A 298 -5.66 -20.88 13.70
N HIS A 299 -5.78 -21.41 12.50
CA HIS A 299 -4.68 -21.49 11.55
C HIS A 299 -4.24 -20.12 11.03
N LEU A 300 -5.21 -19.19 10.80
CA LEU A 300 -4.90 -17.80 10.46
C LEU A 300 -4.30 -17.06 11.65
N ILE A 301 -4.84 -17.25 12.85
CA ILE A 301 -4.32 -16.64 14.08
C ILE A 301 -2.87 -17.08 14.30
N GLU A 302 -2.58 -18.39 14.24
CA GLU A 302 -1.21 -18.92 14.35
C GLU A 302 -0.27 -18.32 13.31
N ARG A 303 -0.74 -18.18 12.06
CA ARG A 303 0.05 -17.55 10.99
C ARG A 303 0.33 -16.08 11.32
N MET A 304 -0.66 -15.30 11.72
CA MET A 304 -0.51 -13.89 12.07
C MET A 304 0.40 -13.69 13.28
N GLU A 305 0.23 -14.48 14.34
CA GLU A 305 1.02 -14.38 15.56
C GLU A 305 2.46 -14.84 15.36
N SER A 306 2.68 -15.93 14.59
CA SER A 306 4.04 -16.44 14.29
C SER A 306 4.92 -15.43 13.58
N ARG A 307 4.32 -14.39 12.98
CA ARG A 307 5.00 -13.33 12.22
C ARG A 307 4.82 -11.95 12.85
N ASN A 308 4.27 -11.87 14.06
CA ASN A 308 3.92 -10.58 14.68
C ASN A 308 3.13 -9.67 13.71
N GLY A 309 2.22 -10.26 12.92
CA GLY A 309 1.59 -9.60 11.77
C GLY A 309 0.85 -8.32 12.12
N ILE A 310 0.29 -8.20 13.32
CA ILE A 310 -0.42 -6.99 13.75
C ILE A 310 0.52 -5.76 13.84
N HIS A 311 1.81 -5.96 13.99
CA HIS A 311 2.78 -4.87 14.13
C HIS A 311 2.76 -3.88 12.94
N ILE A 312 2.45 -4.34 11.72
CA ILE A 312 2.31 -3.43 10.57
C ILE A 312 1.20 -2.41 10.79
N VAL A 313 0.09 -2.82 11.41
CA VAL A 313 -1.07 -1.95 11.70
C VAL A 313 -0.70 -0.94 12.79
N ASP A 314 -0.08 -1.41 13.87
CA ASP A 314 0.34 -0.57 15.00
C ASP A 314 1.37 0.48 14.55
N TYR A 315 2.32 0.07 13.73
CA TYR A 315 3.34 0.98 13.21
C TYR A 315 2.78 1.96 12.17
N ALA A 316 1.85 1.53 11.31
CA ALA A 316 1.16 2.42 10.37
C ALA A 316 0.37 3.52 11.10
N GLU A 317 -0.30 3.20 12.23
CA GLU A 317 -0.91 4.21 13.11
C GLU A 317 0.16 5.14 13.72
N GLN A 318 1.26 4.58 14.23
CA GLN A 318 2.35 5.35 14.84
C GLN A 318 2.96 6.38 13.88
N ILE A 319 3.11 6.04 12.59
CA ILE A 319 3.63 6.97 11.57
C ILE A 319 2.55 7.89 10.98
N GLY A 320 1.33 7.86 11.54
CA GLY A 320 0.25 8.79 11.19
C GLY A 320 -0.46 8.47 9.88
N MET A 321 -0.50 7.21 9.48
CA MET A 321 -1.18 6.78 8.25
C MET A 321 -2.69 6.63 8.43
N GLY A 322 -3.16 6.41 9.65
CA GLY A 322 -4.56 6.22 10.00
C GLY A 322 -4.73 5.95 11.47
N THR A 323 -5.83 5.27 11.86
CA THR A 323 -6.12 4.93 13.25
C THR A 323 -6.62 3.49 13.41
N THR A 324 -6.23 2.85 14.52
CA THR A 324 -6.76 1.53 14.91
C THR A 324 -8.15 1.60 15.56
N LYS A 325 -8.63 2.83 15.86
CA LYS A 325 -9.97 3.06 16.42
C LYS A 325 -10.99 3.14 15.30
N TYR A 326 -11.95 2.25 15.28
CA TYR A 326 -12.97 2.23 14.24
C TYR A 326 -14.36 1.90 14.78
N GLU A 327 -15.39 2.24 13.99
CA GLU A 327 -16.77 1.78 14.16
C GLU A 327 -17.20 0.97 12.93
N ILE A 328 -17.89 -0.14 13.15
CA ILE A 328 -18.46 -0.94 12.05
C ILE A 328 -19.83 -0.37 11.69
N ILE A 329 -20.01 -0.10 10.39
CA ILE A 329 -21.31 0.26 9.79
C ILE A 329 -21.78 -0.94 8.97
N ASN A 330 -22.69 -1.71 9.55
CA ASN A 330 -23.26 -2.90 8.92
C ASN A 330 -24.26 -2.52 7.83
N LEU A 331 -23.97 -2.90 6.57
CA LEU A 331 -24.84 -2.59 5.43
C LEU A 331 -25.97 -3.62 5.22
N ASP A 332 -25.97 -4.73 5.96
CA ASP A 332 -27.00 -5.76 5.89
C ASP A 332 -28.16 -5.48 6.85
N GLU A 333 -27.95 -4.62 7.83
CA GLU A 333 -28.99 -4.15 8.73
C GLU A 333 -29.81 -3.03 8.07
N LYS A 334 -31.13 -3.17 8.12
CA LYS A 334 -32.10 -2.19 7.57
C LYS A 334 -32.53 -1.21 8.64
#